data_d54c2fe615028e6bcc9f7d21b85e7573
#
_entry.id   d54c2fe615028e6bcc9f7d21b85e7573
#
_cell.length_a   1.000
_cell.length_b   1.000
_cell.length_c   1.000
_cell.angle_alpha   90.00
_cell.angle_beta   90.00
_cell.angle_gamma   90.00
#
_symmetry.space_group_name_H-M   'P 1'
#
loop_
_entity.id
_entity.type
_entity.pdbx_description
1 polymer ?
#
loop_
_entity_poly.entity_id
_entity_poly.type
_entity_poly.pdbx_seq_one_letter_code
_entity_poly.pdbx_strand_id
1 'polypeptide(L)'
;KYAEFLDRKVFLKDNQDSLYIYTQTTPTHSYTGIIASVSVQEYLDKSIKIHEATIHNREKLFTEYLDSVDFNAEPVLLSYSKNEETAELIKKAKTALPIHDFTTSDSIRHSLWMLSSEEDIINFQKSFEKVEALYIADGHHRSASSVNLSKNRNNPNPVANSNWFMAMLAQEDEMEIFGFHTHLFLPELVFLMEVTGYHI
;
A
#
# COMPACT_ATOMS: atom_id res chain seq x y z
N LYS A 1 -4.32 -0.43 24.19
CA LYS A 1 -2.97 -0.17 23.61
C LYS A 1 -3.03 0.75 22.40
N TYR A 2 -3.85 0.44 21.35
CA TYR A 2 -4.00 1.31 20.18
C TYR A 2 -4.57 2.69 20.53
N ALA A 3 -5.71 2.76 21.24
CA ALA A 3 -6.29 4.01 21.72
C ALA A 3 -5.30 4.84 22.55
N GLU A 4 -4.52 4.18 23.42
CA GLU A 4 -3.47 4.84 24.19
C GLU A 4 -2.37 5.46 23.31
N PHE A 5 -2.03 4.83 22.19
CA PHE A 5 -1.04 5.36 21.27
C PHE A 5 -1.57 6.57 20.48
N LEU A 6 -2.86 6.57 20.15
CA LEU A 6 -3.52 7.76 19.58
C LEU A 6 -3.55 8.92 20.59
N ASP A 7 -3.97 8.66 21.83
CA ASP A 7 -4.03 9.68 22.89
C ASP A 7 -2.65 10.29 23.19
N ARG A 8 -1.61 9.47 23.17
CA ARG A 8 -0.21 9.89 23.36
C ARG A 8 0.43 10.47 22.10
N LYS A 9 -0.31 10.57 21.00
CA LYS A 9 0.20 11.04 19.69
C LYS A 9 1.43 10.26 19.19
N VAL A 10 1.51 8.98 19.53
CA VAL A 10 2.50 8.05 18.94
C VAL A 10 2.14 7.75 17.50
N PHE A 11 0.84 7.63 17.22
CA PHE A 11 0.27 7.61 15.88
C PHE A 11 -0.40 8.94 15.61
N LEU A 12 -0.11 9.49 14.44
CA LEU A 12 -0.70 10.72 13.94
C LEU A 12 -1.45 10.39 12.65
N LYS A 13 -2.63 10.97 12.52
CA LYS A 13 -3.37 10.95 11.27
C LYS A 13 -3.01 12.20 10.49
N ASP A 14 -2.72 12.04 9.20
CA ASP A 14 -2.53 13.18 8.32
C ASP A 14 -3.84 13.96 8.16
N ASN A 15 -3.71 15.28 7.99
CA ASN A 15 -4.88 16.17 7.97
C ASN A 15 -5.66 16.12 6.65
N GLN A 16 -5.11 15.47 5.64
CA GLN A 16 -5.70 15.36 4.30
C GLN A 16 -5.34 14.03 3.67
N ASP A 17 -6.21 13.57 2.81
CA ASP A 17 -6.01 12.37 2.05
C ASP A 17 -4.82 12.53 1.11
N SER A 18 -3.99 11.49 1.00
CA SER A 18 -2.70 11.59 0.31
C SER A 18 -2.30 10.27 -0.30
N LEU A 19 -1.52 10.35 -1.38
CA LEU A 19 -0.68 9.26 -1.84
C LEU A 19 0.72 9.42 -1.26
N TYR A 20 1.46 8.32 -1.17
CA TYR A 20 2.84 8.38 -0.70
C TYR A 20 3.77 7.67 -1.65
N ILE A 21 4.91 8.30 -1.94
CA ILE A 21 6.02 7.61 -2.59
C ILE A 21 6.94 7.10 -1.49
N TYR A 22 7.22 5.82 -1.53
CA TYR A 22 8.13 5.18 -0.60
C TYR A 22 9.32 4.60 -1.34
N THR A 23 10.52 4.88 -0.87
CA THR A 23 11.75 4.29 -1.39
C THR A 23 12.51 3.59 -0.28
N GLN A 24 12.85 2.35 -0.51
CA GLN A 24 13.76 1.56 0.30
C GLN A 24 15.09 1.43 -0.43
N THR A 25 16.17 1.90 0.18
CA THR A 25 17.52 1.84 -0.42
C THR A 25 18.40 0.94 0.42
N THR A 26 18.85 -0.14 -0.18
CA THR A 26 19.88 -1.04 0.32
C THR A 26 21.26 -0.56 -0.16
N PRO A 27 22.39 -1.15 0.30
CA PRO A 27 23.70 -0.81 -0.23
C PRO A 27 23.88 -1.05 -1.75
N THR A 28 23.03 -1.88 -2.34
CA THR A 28 23.16 -2.30 -3.74
C THR A 28 22.03 -1.79 -4.64
N HIS A 29 20.81 -1.58 -4.10
CA HIS A 29 19.61 -1.27 -4.89
C HIS A 29 18.71 -0.26 -4.19
N SER A 30 17.87 0.38 -4.97
CA SER A 30 16.75 1.22 -4.47
C SER A 30 15.45 0.74 -5.08
N TYR A 31 14.48 0.46 -4.24
CA TYR A 31 13.14 0.01 -4.62
C TYR A 31 12.14 1.12 -4.31
N THR A 32 11.37 1.51 -5.30
CA THR A 32 10.40 2.60 -5.15
C THR A 32 8.99 2.11 -5.47
N GLY A 33 8.03 2.49 -4.64
CA GLY A 33 6.61 2.20 -4.86
C GLY A 33 5.72 3.33 -4.40
N ILE A 34 4.45 3.24 -4.78
CA ILE A 34 3.38 4.16 -4.40
C ILE A 34 2.54 3.47 -3.34
N ILE A 35 2.34 4.09 -2.19
CA ILE A 35 1.39 3.60 -1.19
C ILE A 35 0.07 4.35 -1.40
N ALA A 36 -0.98 3.58 -1.62
CA ALA A 36 -2.32 4.07 -1.91
C ALA A 36 -3.40 3.13 -1.39
N SER A 37 -4.65 3.60 -1.40
CA SER A 37 -5.82 2.76 -1.26
C SER A 37 -6.21 2.19 -2.60
N VAL A 38 -6.43 0.88 -2.63
CA VAL A 38 -6.90 0.14 -3.81
C VAL A 38 -8.27 -0.45 -3.54
N SER A 39 -9.17 -0.35 -4.52
CA SER A 39 -10.55 -0.79 -4.39
C SER A 39 -10.66 -2.32 -4.23
N VAL A 40 -11.46 -2.75 -3.26
CA VAL A 40 -11.88 -4.16 -3.13
C VAL A 40 -12.60 -4.63 -4.41
N GLN A 41 -13.28 -3.71 -5.11
CA GLN A 41 -13.98 -4.05 -6.35
C GLN A 41 -13.01 -4.48 -7.46
N GLU A 42 -11.82 -3.87 -7.55
CA GLU A 42 -10.77 -4.25 -8.51
C GLU A 42 -10.28 -5.71 -8.28
N TYR A 43 -10.27 -6.16 -7.02
CA TYR A 43 -9.98 -7.55 -6.70
C TYR A 43 -11.12 -8.47 -7.16
N LEU A 44 -12.39 -8.08 -6.94
CA LEU A 44 -13.57 -8.86 -7.32
C LEU A 44 -13.72 -8.95 -8.84
N ASP A 45 -13.47 -7.89 -9.57
CA ASP A 45 -13.55 -7.81 -11.04
C ASP A 45 -12.34 -8.43 -11.73
N LYS A 46 -11.34 -8.90 -10.94
CA LYS A 46 -10.11 -9.51 -11.45
C LYS A 46 -9.20 -8.56 -12.25
N SER A 47 -9.32 -7.26 -12.06
CA SER A 47 -8.31 -6.28 -12.49
C SER A 47 -7.02 -6.52 -11.70
N ILE A 48 -7.15 -6.91 -10.43
CA ILE A 48 -6.05 -7.44 -9.64
C ILE A 48 -5.95 -8.95 -9.83
N LYS A 49 -4.82 -9.40 -10.36
CA LYS A 49 -4.55 -10.81 -10.66
C LYS A 49 -4.01 -11.54 -9.43
N ILE A 50 -4.58 -12.71 -9.18
CA ILE A 50 -4.27 -13.59 -8.05
C ILE A 50 -3.60 -14.84 -8.60
N HIS A 51 -2.49 -15.27 -8.01
CA HIS A 51 -1.79 -16.49 -8.44
C HIS A 51 -1.62 -17.53 -7.32
N GLU A 52 -2.04 -17.21 -6.10
CA GLU A 52 -1.95 -18.10 -4.94
C GLU A 52 -3.32 -18.28 -4.27
N ALA A 53 -3.64 -19.51 -3.89
CA ALA A 53 -4.82 -19.80 -3.10
C ALA A 53 -4.58 -19.46 -1.61
N THR A 54 -5.55 -18.84 -1.00
CA THR A 54 -5.48 -18.44 0.40
C THR A 54 -6.06 -19.49 1.34
N ILE A 55 -5.58 -19.54 2.57
CA ILE A 55 -6.02 -20.47 3.60
C ILE A 55 -7.18 -19.83 4.38
N HIS A 56 -8.37 -20.43 4.30
CA HIS A 56 -9.60 -19.90 4.89
C HIS A 56 -9.48 -19.51 6.38
N ASN A 57 -8.80 -20.31 7.20
CA ASN A 57 -8.63 -20.00 8.62
C ASN A 57 -7.78 -18.74 8.84
N ARG A 58 -6.77 -18.49 8.00
CA ARG A 58 -5.98 -17.26 8.05
C ARG A 58 -6.78 -16.05 7.60
N GLU A 59 -7.54 -16.18 6.52
CA GLU A 59 -8.43 -15.10 6.07
C GLU A 59 -9.40 -14.69 7.17
N LYS A 60 -10.04 -15.64 7.83
CA LYS A 60 -10.97 -15.37 8.93
C LYS A 60 -10.30 -14.59 10.05
N LEU A 61 -9.13 -15.03 10.51
CA LEU A 61 -8.38 -14.38 11.58
C LEU A 61 -7.99 -12.94 11.20
N PHE A 62 -7.48 -12.73 9.99
CA PHE A 62 -7.13 -11.39 9.52
C PHE A 62 -8.37 -10.51 9.30
N THR A 63 -9.51 -11.07 8.86
CA THR A 63 -10.77 -10.33 8.74
C THR A 63 -11.26 -9.85 10.12
N GLU A 64 -11.23 -10.72 11.14
CA GLU A 64 -11.59 -10.36 12.52
C GLU A 64 -10.62 -9.30 13.08
N TYR A 65 -9.33 -9.41 12.77
CA TYR A 65 -8.35 -8.39 13.15
C TYR A 65 -8.67 -7.03 12.49
N LEU A 66 -8.86 -6.98 11.17
CA LEU A 66 -9.20 -5.76 10.45
C LEU A 66 -10.51 -5.14 10.95
N ASP A 67 -11.52 -5.96 11.24
CA ASP A 67 -12.81 -5.49 11.78
C ASP A 67 -12.66 -4.89 13.17
N SER A 68 -11.72 -5.39 13.96
CA SER A 68 -11.45 -4.92 15.32
C SER A 68 -10.62 -3.64 15.38
N VAL A 69 -9.63 -3.49 14.49
CA VAL A 69 -8.68 -2.35 14.54
C VAL A 69 -9.05 -1.22 13.59
N ASP A 70 -9.81 -1.51 12.53
CA ASP A 70 -10.30 -0.60 11.50
C ASP A 70 -9.19 0.15 10.73
N PHE A 71 -8.02 -0.45 10.58
CA PHE A 71 -6.92 0.07 9.77
C PHE A 71 -6.07 -1.07 9.17
N ASN A 72 -5.34 -0.74 8.10
CA ASN A 72 -4.38 -1.65 7.47
C ASN A 72 -2.98 -1.38 8.05
N ALA A 73 -2.42 -2.33 8.81
CA ALA A 73 -1.10 -2.18 9.42
C ALA A 73 0.06 -2.39 8.43
N GLU A 74 -0.20 -3.08 7.32
CA GLU A 74 0.81 -3.47 6.34
C GLU A 74 0.20 -3.47 4.93
N PRO A 75 0.85 -2.85 3.92
CA PRO A 75 0.31 -2.81 2.57
C PRO A 75 0.38 -4.19 1.89
N VAL A 76 -0.56 -4.44 0.99
CA VAL A 76 -0.45 -5.51 -0.02
C VAL A 76 0.55 -5.04 -1.07
N LEU A 77 1.52 -5.87 -1.44
CA LEU A 77 2.45 -5.54 -2.53
C LEU A 77 1.81 -5.92 -3.87
N LEU A 78 1.57 -4.92 -4.69
CA LEU A 78 1.04 -5.07 -6.04
C LEU A 78 2.10 -4.68 -7.06
N SER A 79 2.28 -5.51 -8.07
CA SER A 79 3.15 -5.24 -9.21
C SER A 79 2.34 -4.82 -10.43
N TYR A 80 2.91 -3.97 -11.26
CA TYR A 80 2.37 -3.58 -12.57
C TYR A 80 3.46 -3.41 -13.61
N SER A 81 3.10 -3.60 -14.87
CA SER A 81 4.02 -3.44 -15.99
C SER A 81 4.49 -1.99 -16.12
N LYS A 82 5.71 -1.82 -16.62
CA LYS A 82 6.34 -0.51 -16.75
C LYS A 82 5.42 0.53 -17.38
N ASN A 83 5.30 1.68 -16.72
CA ASN A 83 4.53 2.83 -17.14
C ASN A 83 5.38 4.10 -17.01
N GLU A 84 5.81 4.63 -18.15
CA GLU A 84 6.72 5.78 -18.20
C GLU A 84 6.08 7.05 -17.57
N GLU A 85 4.76 7.24 -17.71
CA GLU A 85 4.07 8.37 -17.11
C GLU A 85 4.09 8.32 -15.59
N THR A 86 3.81 7.14 -15.02
CA THR A 86 3.92 6.93 -13.56
C THR A 86 5.37 7.12 -13.08
N ALA A 87 6.37 6.64 -13.85
CA ALA A 87 7.78 6.80 -13.51
C ALA A 87 8.20 8.28 -13.46
N GLU A 88 7.76 9.10 -14.42
CA GLU A 88 8.05 10.55 -14.43
C GLU A 88 7.33 11.27 -13.28
N LEU A 89 6.10 10.89 -12.92
CA LEU A 89 5.40 11.43 -11.75
C LEU A 89 6.14 11.11 -10.44
N ILE A 90 6.60 9.88 -10.27
CA ILE A 90 7.42 9.47 -9.12
C ILE A 90 8.70 10.30 -9.07
N LYS A 91 9.41 10.43 -10.19
CA LYS A 91 10.64 11.22 -10.28
C LYS A 91 10.40 12.69 -9.93
N LYS A 92 9.31 13.29 -10.43
CA LYS A 92 8.88 14.66 -10.07
C LYS A 92 8.63 14.77 -8.56
N ALA A 93 7.89 13.84 -7.98
CA ALA A 93 7.57 13.83 -6.55
C ALA A 93 8.84 13.79 -5.67
N LYS A 94 9.83 12.98 -6.06
CA LYS A 94 11.10 12.83 -5.35
C LYS A 94 12.04 14.03 -5.46
N THR A 95 11.68 15.09 -6.21
CA THR A 95 12.46 16.36 -6.20
C THR A 95 12.22 17.19 -4.96
N ALA A 96 11.13 16.96 -4.25
CA ALA A 96 10.86 17.58 -2.95
C ALA A 96 11.66 16.89 -1.82
N LEU A 97 11.72 17.52 -0.66
CA LEU A 97 12.25 16.85 0.54
C LEU A 97 11.26 15.78 1.03
N PRO A 98 11.75 14.59 1.41
CA PRO A 98 10.90 13.58 2.01
C PRO A 98 10.38 14.04 3.37
N ILE A 99 9.17 13.62 3.73
CA ILE A 99 8.60 13.87 5.07
C ILE A 99 9.26 13.00 6.15
N HIS A 100 9.74 11.82 5.74
CA HIS A 100 10.54 10.93 6.56
C HIS A 100 11.74 10.43 5.76
N ASP A 101 12.93 10.44 6.39
CA ASP A 101 14.17 9.96 5.82
C ASP A 101 15.08 9.47 6.94
N PHE A 102 15.28 8.17 7.04
CA PHE A 102 16.07 7.56 8.10
C PHE A 102 16.72 6.26 7.62
N THR A 103 17.75 5.83 8.35
CA THR A 103 18.44 4.55 8.08
C THR A 103 18.31 3.66 9.31
N THR A 104 17.89 2.41 9.10
CA THR A 104 17.77 1.39 10.12
C THR A 104 19.12 0.75 10.47
N SER A 105 19.19 -0.01 11.56
CA SER A 105 20.44 -0.63 12.04
C SER A 105 21.04 -1.66 11.08
N ASP A 106 20.25 -2.19 10.16
CA ASP A 106 20.64 -3.09 9.07
C ASP A 106 21.15 -2.36 7.81
N SER A 107 21.36 -1.04 7.91
CA SER A 107 21.85 -0.16 6.85
C SER A 107 20.88 0.02 5.68
N ILE A 108 19.58 -0.16 5.90
CA ILE A 108 18.55 0.13 4.93
C ILE A 108 18.03 1.56 5.17
N ARG A 109 18.05 2.40 4.12
CA ARG A 109 17.50 3.74 4.17
C ARG A 109 16.05 3.73 3.70
N HIS A 110 15.20 4.41 4.44
CA HIS A 110 13.77 4.55 4.17
C HIS A 110 13.46 6.03 3.92
N SER A 111 12.86 6.32 2.79
CA SER A 111 12.47 7.70 2.45
C SER A 111 11.01 7.71 2.02
N LEU A 112 10.24 8.66 2.55
CA LEU A 112 8.80 8.80 2.29
C LEU A 112 8.47 10.22 1.86
N TRP A 113 7.76 10.35 0.75
CA TRP A 113 7.22 11.62 0.25
C TRP A 113 5.70 11.56 0.28
N MET A 114 5.07 12.62 0.76
CA MET A 114 3.61 12.76 0.77
C MET A 114 3.16 13.61 -0.41
N LEU A 115 2.15 13.14 -1.12
CA LEU A 115 1.50 13.83 -2.23
C LEU A 115 0.05 14.08 -1.84
N SER A 116 -0.25 15.31 -1.53
CA SER A 116 -1.57 15.75 -1.06
C SER A 116 -2.23 16.80 -1.96
N SER A 117 -1.56 17.23 -3.03
CA SER A 117 -2.20 18.11 -3.99
C SER A 117 -3.19 17.33 -4.84
N GLU A 118 -4.38 17.87 -5.04
CA GLU A 118 -5.42 17.27 -5.90
C GLU A 118 -4.89 17.01 -7.32
N GLU A 119 -4.08 17.93 -7.84
CA GLU A 119 -3.46 17.80 -9.17
C GLU A 119 -2.55 16.57 -9.26
N ASP A 120 -1.65 16.36 -8.28
CA ASP A 120 -0.72 15.24 -8.29
C ASP A 120 -1.50 13.91 -8.15
N ILE A 121 -2.51 13.86 -7.27
CA ILE A 121 -3.35 12.67 -7.08
C ILE A 121 -4.08 12.31 -8.37
N ILE A 122 -4.74 13.29 -9.01
CA ILE A 122 -5.44 13.08 -10.28
C ILE A 122 -4.49 12.62 -11.39
N ASN A 123 -3.27 13.15 -11.43
CA ASN A 123 -2.28 12.73 -12.42
C ASN A 123 -1.85 11.27 -12.21
N PHE A 124 -1.63 10.85 -10.97
CA PHE A 124 -1.37 9.44 -10.67
C PHE A 124 -2.57 8.56 -11.04
N GLN A 125 -3.79 8.91 -10.66
CA GLN A 125 -5.00 8.15 -11.02
C GLN A 125 -5.09 7.94 -12.54
N LYS A 126 -4.94 9.02 -13.33
CA LYS A 126 -4.95 8.95 -14.81
C LYS A 126 -3.83 8.09 -15.37
N SER A 127 -2.66 8.09 -14.76
CA SER A 127 -1.57 7.22 -15.20
C SER A 127 -1.90 5.74 -14.99
N PHE A 128 -2.62 5.41 -13.92
CA PHE A 128 -3.06 4.06 -13.64
C PHE A 128 -4.23 3.57 -14.49
N GLU A 129 -5.06 4.47 -15.06
CA GLU A 129 -6.07 4.10 -16.06
C GLU A 129 -5.48 3.40 -17.30
N LYS A 130 -4.17 3.57 -17.53
CA LYS A 130 -3.42 2.95 -18.62
C LYS A 130 -2.77 1.62 -18.24
N VAL A 131 -2.84 1.25 -16.97
CA VAL A 131 -2.30 -0.02 -16.46
C VAL A 131 -3.34 -1.10 -16.70
N GLU A 132 -2.98 -2.10 -17.49
CA GLU A 132 -3.90 -3.16 -17.91
C GLU A 132 -4.33 -4.07 -16.73
N ALA A 133 -3.41 -4.37 -15.82
CA ALA A 133 -3.67 -5.20 -14.66
C ALA A 133 -2.65 -4.96 -13.54
N LEU A 134 -3.07 -5.19 -12.31
CA LEU A 134 -2.22 -5.30 -11.14
C LEU A 134 -2.06 -6.78 -10.77
N TYR A 135 -0.90 -7.14 -10.23
CA TYR A 135 -0.58 -8.51 -9.83
C TYR A 135 -0.19 -8.53 -8.35
N ILE A 136 -0.82 -9.38 -7.54
CA ILE A 136 -0.41 -9.51 -6.14
C ILE A 136 0.96 -10.19 -6.10
N ALA A 137 1.98 -9.47 -5.69
CA ALA A 137 3.31 -10.03 -5.46
C ALA A 137 3.46 -10.60 -4.03
N ASP A 138 2.86 -9.92 -3.04
CA ASP A 138 2.75 -10.40 -1.65
C ASP A 138 1.48 -9.88 -0.98
N GLY A 139 0.97 -10.63 0.00
CA GLY A 139 -0.20 -10.23 0.79
C GLY A 139 -1.53 -10.79 0.31
N HIS A 140 -1.56 -11.96 -0.34
CA HIS A 140 -2.80 -12.63 -0.76
C HIS A 140 -3.82 -12.79 0.38
N HIS A 141 -3.36 -13.13 1.59
CA HIS A 141 -4.25 -13.22 2.75
C HIS A 141 -4.77 -11.86 3.19
N ARG A 142 -3.96 -10.79 3.11
CA ARG A 142 -4.36 -9.43 3.47
C ARG A 142 -5.44 -8.90 2.52
N SER A 143 -5.24 -9.05 1.21
CA SER A 143 -6.23 -8.63 0.21
C SER A 143 -7.53 -9.43 0.34
N ALA A 144 -7.46 -10.78 0.46
CA ALA A 144 -8.63 -11.63 0.64
C ALA A 144 -9.41 -11.28 1.92
N SER A 145 -8.71 -10.98 3.01
CA SER A 145 -9.34 -10.58 4.27
C SER A 145 -10.03 -9.23 4.18
N SER A 146 -9.46 -8.28 3.44
CA SER A 146 -10.09 -6.98 3.17
C SER A 146 -11.36 -7.13 2.34
N VAL A 147 -11.36 -8.04 1.35
CA VAL A 147 -12.55 -8.41 0.58
C VAL A 147 -13.63 -9.02 1.47
N ASN A 148 -13.25 -9.91 2.38
CA ASN A 148 -14.19 -10.52 3.33
C ASN A 148 -14.77 -9.48 4.29
N LEU A 149 -13.95 -8.55 4.78
CA LEU A 149 -14.41 -7.43 5.62
C LEU A 149 -15.43 -6.55 4.88
N SER A 150 -15.13 -6.17 3.64
CA SER A 150 -16.04 -5.39 2.80
C SER A 150 -17.40 -6.08 2.63
N LYS A 151 -17.39 -7.39 2.33
CA LYS A 151 -18.62 -8.20 2.21
C LYS A 151 -19.40 -8.28 3.53
N ASN A 152 -18.69 -8.45 4.66
CA ASN A 152 -19.33 -8.55 5.98
C ASN A 152 -19.98 -7.25 6.39
N ARG A 153 -19.32 -6.12 6.18
CA ARG A 153 -19.83 -4.78 6.50
C ARG A 153 -20.90 -4.32 5.51
N ASN A 154 -20.84 -4.81 4.27
CA ASN A 154 -21.78 -4.51 3.19
C ASN A 154 -22.16 -3.02 3.12
N ASN A 155 -21.19 -2.14 3.22
CA ASN A 155 -21.42 -0.71 3.26
C ASN A 155 -21.63 -0.18 1.82
N PRO A 156 -22.82 0.39 1.50
CA PRO A 156 -23.13 0.88 0.15
C PRO A 156 -22.38 2.17 -0.21
N ASN A 157 -21.75 2.84 0.76
CA ASN A 157 -20.97 4.03 0.48
C ASN A 157 -19.65 3.63 -0.21
N PRO A 158 -19.39 4.03 -1.46
CA PRO A 158 -18.20 3.62 -2.20
C PRO A 158 -16.90 4.11 -1.56
N VAL A 159 -16.95 5.19 -0.78
CA VAL A 159 -15.77 5.73 -0.09
C VAL A 159 -15.62 5.22 1.35
N ALA A 160 -16.42 4.22 1.77
CA ALA A 160 -16.24 3.63 3.09
C ALA A 160 -14.92 2.86 3.17
N ASN A 161 -14.17 3.01 4.25
CA ASN A 161 -12.86 2.38 4.45
C ASN A 161 -12.86 0.87 4.20
N SER A 162 -13.96 0.18 4.54
CA SER A 162 -14.10 -1.26 4.31
C SER A 162 -14.11 -1.67 2.83
N ASN A 163 -14.30 -0.74 1.91
CA ASN A 163 -14.32 -1.00 0.46
C ASN A 163 -12.94 -0.80 -0.19
N TRP A 164 -11.93 -0.55 0.62
CA TRP A 164 -10.57 -0.26 0.19
C TRP A 164 -9.56 -1.00 1.05
N PHE A 165 -8.39 -1.26 0.50
CA PHE A 165 -7.26 -1.79 1.26
C PHE A 165 -5.97 -1.07 0.87
N MET A 166 -5.07 -0.95 1.82
CA MET A 166 -3.77 -0.32 1.59
C MET A 166 -2.89 -1.24 0.73
N ALA A 167 -2.33 -0.68 -0.33
CA ALA A 167 -1.38 -1.36 -1.19
C ALA A 167 -0.12 -0.51 -1.42
N MET A 168 0.98 -1.20 -1.66
CA MET A 168 2.19 -0.64 -2.25
C MET A 168 2.26 -1.11 -3.69
N LEU A 169 2.18 -0.18 -4.63
CA LEU A 169 2.22 -0.42 -6.06
C LEU A 169 3.64 -0.17 -6.56
N ALA A 170 4.30 -1.20 -7.09
CA ALA A 170 5.65 -1.13 -7.63
C ALA A 170 5.68 -1.58 -9.09
N GLN A 171 6.46 -0.89 -9.92
CA GLN A 171 6.71 -1.36 -11.28
C GLN A 171 7.52 -2.66 -11.23
N GLU A 172 7.33 -3.52 -12.20
CA GLU A 172 8.00 -4.84 -12.26
C GLU A 172 9.54 -4.72 -12.28
N ASP A 173 10.08 -3.66 -12.85
CA ASP A 173 11.53 -3.37 -12.89
C ASP A 173 12.07 -2.74 -11.59
N GLU A 174 11.19 -2.32 -10.68
CA GLU A 174 11.52 -1.88 -9.30
C GLU A 174 11.48 -3.06 -8.30
N MET A 175 11.29 -4.29 -8.77
CA MET A 175 11.18 -5.47 -7.93
C MET A 175 12.30 -6.47 -8.23
N GLU A 176 12.79 -7.12 -7.19
CA GLU A 176 13.78 -8.20 -7.31
C GLU A 176 13.26 -9.46 -6.62
N ILE A 177 13.40 -10.60 -7.28
CA ILE A 177 13.01 -11.89 -6.73
C ILE A 177 14.21 -12.52 -6.05
N PHE A 178 14.15 -12.66 -4.74
CA PHE A 178 15.16 -13.36 -3.97
C PHE A 178 14.78 -14.83 -3.75
N GLY A 179 15.78 -15.72 -3.84
CA GLY A 179 15.58 -17.13 -3.51
C GLY A 179 15.17 -17.33 -2.04
N PHE A 180 14.47 -18.41 -1.74
CA PHE A 180 13.84 -18.75 -0.45
C PHE A 180 14.77 -18.69 0.79
N HIS A 181 16.07 -18.54 0.61
CA HIS A 181 17.06 -18.46 1.69
C HIS A 181 17.48 -17.05 2.09
N THR A 182 17.03 -16.04 1.37
CA THR A 182 17.22 -14.65 1.74
C THR A 182 15.92 -14.15 2.36
N HIS A 183 15.91 -13.97 3.67
CA HIS A 183 14.83 -13.28 4.35
C HIS A 183 14.81 -11.84 3.84
N LEU A 184 13.90 -11.54 2.90
CA LEU A 184 13.42 -10.19 2.73
C LEU A 184 12.64 -9.85 3.98
N PHE A 185 13.33 -9.37 5.00
CA PHE A 185 12.69 -8.54 5.98
C PHE A 185 12.38 -7.22 5.27
N LEU A 186 11.13 -7.03 4.86
CA LEU A 186 10.56 -5.71 4.92
C LEU A 186 10.65 -5.36 6.41
N PRO A 187 11.58 -4.47 6.83
CA PRO A 187 11.62 -4.09 8.22
C PRO A 187 10.24 -3.54 8.56
N GLU A 188 9.79 -3.82 9.76
CA GLU A 188 8.51 -3.43 10.32
C GLU A 188 8.24 -1.94 10.08
N LEU A 189 7.79 -1.60 8.87
CA LEU A 189 7.27 -0.29 8.56
C LEU A 189 5.83 -0.27 9.06
N VAL A 190 5.65 -0.13 10.37
CA VAL A 190 4.34 0.09 10.96
C VAL A 190 3.95 1.54 10.66
N PHE A 191 3.61 1.82 9.42
CA PHE A 191 2.81 2.98 9.09
C PHE A 191 1.35 2.60 9.31
N LEU A 192 0.80 3.08 10.39
CA LEU A 192 -0.63 3.17 10.58
C LEU A 192 -1.14 4.28 9.66
N MET A 193 -1.44 3.90 8.43
CA MET A 193 -2.17 4.76 7.53
C MET A 193 -3.66 4.44 7.68
N GLU A 194 -4.40 5.34 8.30
CA GLU A 194 -5.84 5.36 8.15
C GLU A 194 -6.11 5.82 6.72
N VAL A 195 -6.50 4.86 5.89
CA VAL A 195 -6.78 5.10 4.48
C VAL A 195 -8.09 5.88 4.39
N THR A 196 -7.98 7.18 4.31
CA THR A 196 -9.13 8.07 4.07
C THR A 196 -8.92 8.79 2.74
N GLY A 197 -9.77 8.46 1.79
CA GLY A 197 -10.26 9.42 0.79
C GLY A 197 -9.73 9.37 -0.63
N TYR A 198 -8.51 8.99 -0.96
CA TYR A 198 -8.07 8.94 -2.36
C TYR A 198 -7.70 7.53 -2.82
N HIS A 199 -8.23 7.18 -3.99
CA HIS A 199 -8.25 5.86 -4.56
C HIS A 199 -7.55 5.89 -5.92
N ILE A 200 -6.71 4.92 -6.21
CA ILE A 200 -6.15 4.65 -7.54
C ILE A 200 -6.96 3.56 -8.20
#